data_1568e568afa269d5bd07ffb2de39187d
#
_entry.id   1568e568afa269d5bd07ffb2de39187d
#
_cell.length_a   1.000
_cell.length_b   1.000
_cell.length_c   1.000
_cell.angle_alpha   90.00
_cell.angle_beta   90.00
_cell.angle_gamma   90.00
#
_symmetry.space_group_name_H-M   'P 1'
#
loop_
_entity.id
_entity.type
_entity.pdbx_description
1 polymer ?
#
loop_
_entity_poly.entity_id
_entity_poly.type
_entity_poly.pdbx_seq_one_letter_code
_entity_poly.pdbx_strand_id
1 'polypeptide(L)'
;KSMQLAEARQYVALELARACGIPAYFLSAETTSMTYSNAVSERRSLVDFSLRPILKAIEERLSLPDFTPNPVMTRFALDDFLRGNALERAQVYEILNRIGAMSVEQIQREEDLIPNEG
;
A
#
# COMPACT_ATOMS: atom_id res chain seq x y z
N LYS A 1 7.16 -32.07 22.12
CA LYS A 1 8.18 -31.02 22.35
C LYS A 1 8.35 -30.07 21.16
N SER A 2 8.45 -30.53 19.92
CA SER A 2 8.64 -29.68 18.73
C SER A 2 7.43 -28.81 18.40
N MET A 3 6.20 -29.33 18.59
CA MET A 3 4.97 -28.55 18.38
C MET A 3 4.83 -27.40 19.38
N GLN A 4 5.14 -27.63 20.65
CA GLN A 4 5.12 -26.60 21.70
C GLN A 4 6.13 -25.50 21.42
N LEU A 5 7.29 -25.81 20.87
CA LEU A 5 8.30 -24.84 20.51
C LEU A 5 7.85 -23.98 19.30
N ALA A 6 7.20 -24.60 18.31
CA ALA A 6 6.64 -23.87 17.17
C ALA A 6 5.53 -22.89 17.61
N GLU A 7 4.63 -23.34 18.48
CA GLU A 7 3.57 -22.48 19.05
C GLU A 7 4.15 -21.33 19.86
N ALA A 8 5.18 -21.57 20.67
CA ALA A 8 5.87 -20.55 21.43
C ALA A 8 6.53 -19.50 20.54
N ARG A 9 7.17 -19.92 19.44
CA ARG A 9 7.76 -19.00 18.46
C ARG A 9 6.72 -18.16 17.76
N GLN A 10 5.60 -18.76 17.40
CA GLN A 10 4.49 -18.04 16.78
C GLN A 10 3.88 -17.02 17.74
N TYR A 11 3.69 -17.37 18.99
CA TYR A 11 3.24 -16.45 20.02
C TYR A 11 4.17 -15.24 20.17
N VAL A 12 5.49 -15.47 20.21
CA VAL A 12 6.49 -14.40 20.29
C VAL A 12 6.41 -13.50 19.06
N ALA A 13 6.27 -14.03 17.86
CA ALA A 13 6.11 -13.25 16.64
C ALA A 13 4.85 -12.38 16.67
N LEU A 14 3.74 -12.89 17.17
CA LEU A 14 2.50 -12.12 17.37
C LEU A 14 2.67 -11.00 18.39
N GLU A 15 3.35 -11.26 19.49
CA GLU A 15 3.64 -10.24 20.51
C GLU A 15 4.56 -9.14 19.99
N LEU A 16 5.56 -9.49 19.17
CA LEU A 16 6.43 -8.52 18.49
C LEU A 16 5.64 -7.67 17.49
N ALA A 17 4.74 -8.27 16.73
CA ALA A 17 3.86 -7.55 15.81
C ALA A 17 3.00 -6.52 16.55
N ARG A 18 2.41 -6.91 17.67
CA ARG A 18 1.63 -6.00 18.53
C ARG A 18 2.48 -4.87 19.08
N ALA A 19 3.67 -5.17 19.58
CA ALA A 19 4.59 -4.18 20.13
C ALA A 19 5.04 -3.16 19.08
N CYS A 20 5.26 -3.59 17.84
CA CYS A 20 5.65 -2.72 16.73
C CYS A 20 4.46 -2.02 16.05
N GLY A 21 3.23 -2.42 16.34
CA GLY A 21 2.04 -1.92 15.65
C GLY A 21 1.99 -2.33 14.18
N ILE A 22 2.55 -3.49 13.83
CA ILE A 22 2.60 -4.03 12.47
C ILE A 22 1.64 -5.21 12.36
N PRO A 23 0.85 -5.34 11.27
CA PRO A 23 0.03 -6.53 11.05
C PRO A 23 0.88 -7.82 11.07
N ALA A 24 0.39 -8.85 11.77
CA ALA A 24 1.11 -10.10 11.99
C ALA A 24 1.51 -10.82 10.69
N TYR A 25 0.75 -10.63 9.62
CA TYR A 25 1.06 -11.14 8.29
C TYR A 25 2.48 -10.79 7.81
N PHE A 26 2.94 -9.55 8.03
CA PHE A 26 4.26 -9.09 7.59
C PHE A 26 5.42 -9.72 8.37
N LEU A 27 5.14 -10.30 9.52
CA LEU A 27 6.13 -11.05 10.31
C LEU A 27 6.00 -12.56 10.13
N SER A 28 5.25 -13.02 9.13
CA SER A 28 4.97 -14.43 8.89
C SER A 28 4.39 -15.16 10.12
N ALA A 29 3.64 -14.43 10.94
CA ALA A 29 3.06 -14.96 12.19
C ALA A 29 1.66 -15.52 12.00
N GLU A 30 1.03 -15.30 10.83
CA GLU A 30 -0.27 -15.86 10.50
C GLU A 30 -0.15 -17.19 9.78
N THR A 31 -1.00 -18.14 10.16
CA THR A 31 -1.02 -19.51 9.61
C THR A 31 -2.14 -19.74 8.61
N THR A 32 -3.04 -18.78 8.44
CA THR A 32 -4.14 -18.87 7.49
C THR A 32 -3.68 -18.66 6.06
N SER A 33 -4.21 -19.44 5.13
CA SER A 33 -3.93 -19.28 3.70
C SER A 33 -4.39 -17.90 3.24
N MET A 34 -3.46 -17.15 2.65
CA MET A 34 -3.72 -15.79 2.20
C MET A 34 -4.23 -15.79 0.77
N THR A 35 -5.42 -15.24 0.54
CA THR A 35 -5.90 -14.92 -0.80
C THR A 35 -5.32 -13.59 -1.26
N TYR A 36 -5.36 -13.33 -2.57
CA TYR A 36 -4.86 -12.07 -3.12
C TYR A 36 -5.58 -10.84 -2.52
N SER A 37 -6.90 -10.91 -2.37
CA SER A 37 -7.67 -9.83 -1.76
C SER A 37 -7.32 -9.59 -0.29
N ASN A 38 -7.02 -10.65 0.45
CA ASN A 38 -6.55 -10.53 1.83
C ASN A 38 -5.17 -9.86 1.91
N ALA A 39 -4.26 -10.19 1.00
CA ALA A 39 -2.95 -9.55 0.93
C ALA A 39 -3.05 -8.05 0.65
N VAL A 40 -3.94 -7.62 -0.24
CA VAL A 40 -4.21 -6.19 -0.50
C VAL A 40 -4.78 -5.51 0.74
N SER A 41 -5.72 -6.15 1.44
CA SER A 41 -6.30 -5.64 2.68
C SER A 41 -5.25 -5.49 3.78
N GLU A 42 -4.32 -6.44 3.91
CA GLU A 42 -3.22 -6.36 4.87
C GLU A 42 -2.24 -5.21 4.55
N ARG A 43 -1.91 -4.99 3.28
CA ARG A 43 -1.11 -3.84 2.88
C ARG A 43 -1.78 -2.52 3.22
N ARG A 44 -3.08 -2.43 2.98
CA ARG A 44 -3.87 -1.24 3.33
C ARG A 44 -3.89 -1.01 4.84
N SER A 45 -4.06 -2.05 5.62
CA SER A 45 -3.99 -1.99 7.09
C SER A 45 -2.62 -1.51 7.58
N LEU A 46 -1.54 -2.00 6.99
CA LEU A 46 -0.18 -1.54 7.31
C LEU A 46 -0.04 -0.03 7.08
N VAL A 47 -0.50 0.46 5.94
CA VAL A 47 -0.43 1.90 5.63
C VAL A 47 -1.32 2.70 6.57
N ASP A 48 -2.59 2.32 6.71
CA ASP A 48 -3.58 3.13 7.42
C ASP A 48 -3.35 3.19 8.93
N PHE A 49 -2.90 2.09 9.53
CA PHE A 49 -2.76 1.99 10.99
C PHE A 49 -1.32 2.10 11.50
N SER A 50 -0.33 1.72 10.70
CA SER A 50 1.07 1.68 11.15
C SER A 50 1.93 2.77 10.52
N LEU A 51 1.87 2.95 9.21
CA LEU A 51 2.80 3.82 8.48
C LEU A 51 2.28 5.25 8.31
N ARG A 52 0.99 5.46 8.22
CA ARG A 52 0.42 6.79 7.90
C ARG A 52 0.91 7.92 8.81
N PRO A 53 0.98 7.76 10.14
CA PRO A 53 1.49 8.83 10.99
C PRO A 53 2.93 9.22 10.69
N ILE A 54 3.78 8.23 10.39
CA ILE A 54 5.20 8.43 10.04
C ILE A 54 5.32 9.10 8.67
N LEU A 55 4.60 8.58 7.67
CA LEU A 55 4.60 9.14 6.31
C LEU A 55 4.11 10.58 6.31
N LYS A 56 3.04 10.86 7.04
CA LYS A 56 2.48 12.20 7.16
C LYS A 56 3.47 13.18 7.80
N ALA A 57 4.18 12.78 8.86
CA ALA A 57 5.19 13.60 9.49
C ALA A 57 6.35 13.94 8.53
N ILE A 58 6.79 12.96 7.72
CA ILE A 58 7.83 13.17 6.70
C ILE A 58 7.31 14.10 5.58
N GLU A 59 6.10 13.87 5.08
CA GLU A 59 5.48 14.72 4.05
C GLU A 59 5.36 16.17 4.50
N GLU A 60 4.89 16.39 5.71
CA GLU A 60 4.75 17.73 6.29
C GLU A 60 6.10 18.43 6.43
N ARG A 61 7.12 17.73 6.88
CA ARG A 61 8.47 18.31 7.01
C ARG A 61 9.07 18.64 5.65
N LEU A 62 8.98 17.76 4.67
CA LEU A 62 9.50 17.97 3.32
C LEU A 62 8.69 18.98 2.50
N SER A 63 7.44 19.25 2.89
CA SER A 63 6.59 20.24 2.21
C SER A 63 6.80 21.67 2.72
N LEU A 64 7.68 21.89 3.71
CA LEU A 64 8.04 23.23 4.15
C LEU A 64 8.83 23.97 3.06
N PRO A 65 8.74 25.32 3.00
CA PRO A 65 9.34 26.13 1.93
C PRO A 65 10.84 26.03 1.81
N ASP A 66 11.54 25.58 2.86
CA ASP A 66 13.01 25.36 2.85
C ASP A 66 13.44 24.18 1.96
N PHE A 67 12.55 23.21 1.73
CA PHE A 67 12.80 22.05 0.88
C PHE A 67 11.95 22.05 -0.39
N THR A 68 10.65 22.29 -0.26
CA THR A 68 9.70 22.34 -1.39
C THR A 68 9.11 23.73 -1.53
N PRO A 69 9.36 24.44 -2.64
CA PRO A 69 8.83 25.80 -2.82
C PRO A 69 7.30 25.82 -2.92
N ASN A 70 6.67 26.81 -2.27
CA ASN A 70 5.22 27.02 -2.41
C ASN A 70 4.85 27.34 -3.88
N PRO A 71 3.71 26.88 -4.39
CA PRO A 71 2.62 26.13 -3.73
C PRO A 71 2.73 24.61 -3.85
N VAL A 72 3.91 24.07 -4.15
CA VAL A 72 4.15 22.63 -4.32
C VAL A 72 4.20 21.92 -2.96
N MET A 73 3.76 20.68 -2.93
CA MET A 73 3.81 19.80 -1.75
C MET A 73 4.50 18.49 -2.09
N THR A 74 5.21 17.94 -1.11
CA THR A 74 5.81 16.61 -1.20
C THR A 74 4.85 15.58 -0.61
N ARG A 75 4.58 14.50 -1.35
CA ARG A 75 3.72 13.39 -0.91
C ARG A 75 4.29 12.05 -1.32
N PHE A 76 4.07 11.03 -0.50
CA PHE A 76 4.37 9.65 -0.88
C PHE A 76 3.33 9.15 -1.89
N ALA A 77 3.80 8.57 -2.98
CA ALA A 77 2.97 7.88 -3.96
C ALA A 77 2.76 6.42 -3.50
N LEU A 78 1.61 6.16 -2.87
CA LEU A 78 1.30 4.84 -2.31
C LEU A 78 0.51 3.94 -3.27
N ASP A 79 0.13 4.44 -4.43
CA ASP A 79 -0.76 3.75 -5.36
C ASP A 79 -0.22 2.40 -5.80
N ASP A 80 1.07 2.30 -6.11
CA ASP A 80 1.69 1.04 -6.51
C ASP A 80 1.71 0.01 -5.37
N PHE A 81 1.94 0.44 -4.16
CA PHE A 81 1.93 -0.44 -3.00
C PHE A 81 0.52 -0.94 -2.65
N LEU A 82 -0.50 -0.08 -2.83
CA LEU A 82 -1.89 -0.38 -2.55
C LEU A 82 -2.64 -0.94 -3.76
N ARG A 83 -1.95 -1.12 -4.88
CA ARG A 83 -2.55 -1.55 -6.14
C ARG A 83 -3.26 -2.89 -5.99
N GLY A 84 -4.51 -2.93 -6.43
CA GLY A 84 -5.32 -4.14 -6.55
C GLY A 84 -4.90 -5.02 -7.73
N ASN A 85 -5.69 -6.06 -8.03
CA ASN A 85 -5.47 -6.87 -9.21
C ASN A 85 -5.81 -6.09 -10.51
N ALA A 86 -5.38 -6.62 -11.65
CA ALA A 86 -5.56 -5.96 -12.94
C ALA A 86 -7.04 -5.70 -13.26
N LEU A 87 -7.94 -6.59 -12.87
CA LEU A 87 -9.37 -6.44 -13.11
C LEU A 87 -9.96 -5.28 -12.28
N GLU A 88 -9.61 -5.21 -11.00
CA GLU A 88 -10.06 -4.11 -10.13
C GLU A 88 -9.56 -2.76 -10.63
N ARG A 89 -8.29 -2.68 -11.06
CA ARG A 89 -7.75 -1.46 -11.66
C ARG A 89 -8.48 -1.07 -12.93
N ALA A 90 -8.73 -2.03 -13.83
CA ALA A 90 -9.45 -1.79 -15.07
C ALA A 90 -10.87 -1.26 -14.82
N GLN A 91 -11.57 -1.80 -13.84
CA GLN A 91 -12.89 -1.32 -13.45
C GLN A 91 -12.86 0.12 -12.91
N VAL A 92 -11.87 0.44 -12.09
CA VAL A 92 -11.69 1.81 -11.58
C VAL A 92 -11.39 2.78 -12.72
N TYR A 93 -10.51 2.41 -13.64
CA TYR A 93 -10.18 3.25 -14.80
C TYR A 93 -11.38 3.45 -15.72
N GLU A 94 -12.18 2.42 -15.95
CA GLU A 94 -13.42 2.54 -16.72
C GLU A 94 -14.35 3.59 -16.11
N ILE A 95 -14.56 3.52 -14.80
CA ILE A 95 -15.42 4.46 -14.09
C ILE A 95 -14.86 5.88 -14.17
N LEU A 96 -13.57 6.07 -13.89
CA LEU A 96 -12.91 7.37 -13.91
C LEU A 96 -12.90 8.00 -15.29
N ASN A 97 -12.71 7.21 -16.34
CA ASN A 97 -12.77 7.68 -17.73
C ASN A 97 -14.21 8.06 -18.11
N ARG A 98 -15.17 7.24 -17.76
CA ARG A 98 -16.57 7.49 -18.06
C ARG A 98 -17.12 8.78 -17.44
N ILE A 99 -16.69 9.12 -16.22
CA ILE A 99 -17.09 10.36 -15.54
C ILE A 99 -16.22 11.57 -15.92
N GLY A 100 -15.23 11.39 -16.80
CA GLY A 100 -14.33 12.44 -17.24
C GLY A 100 -13.23 12.84 -16.25
N ALA A 101 -13.03 12.06 -15.17
CA ALA A 101 -12.00 12.32 -14.16
C ALA A 101 -10.59 11.91 -14.60
N MET A 102 -10.48 11.01 -15.57
CA MET A 102 -9.20 10.48 -16.04
C MET A 102 -9.25 10.24 -17.55
N SER A 103 -8.26 10.73 -18.28
CA SER A 103 -8.15 10.51 -19.72
C SER A 103 -7.51 9.15 -20.05
N VAL A 104 -7.69 8.68 -21.29
CA VAL A 104 -7.05 7.46 -21.77
C VAL A 104 -5.52 7.55 -21.69
N GLU A 105 -4.96 8.69 -22.03
CA GLU A 105 -3.50 8.93 -21.96
C GLU A 105 -2.97 8.88 -20.53
N GLN A 106 -3.76 9.34 -19.56
CA GLN A 106 -3.40 9.21 -18.15
C GLN A 106 -3.40 7.75 -17.71
N ILE A 107 -4.41 6.97 -18.11
CA ILE A 107 -4.49 5.53 -17.80
C ILE A 107 -3.30 4.78 -18.41
N GLN A 108 -2.94 5.09 -19.66
CA GLN A 108 -1.78 4.49 -20.30
C GLN A 108 -0.47 4.78 -19.57
N ARG A 109 -0.29 5.98 -19.03
CA ARG A 109 0.88 6.32 -18.23
C ARG A 109 0.91 5.57 -16.89
N GLU A 110 -0.23 5.47 -16.23
CA GLU A 110 -0.31 4.77 -14.93
C GLU A 110 -0.03 3.27 -15.05
N GLU A 111 -0.38 2.67 -16.19
CA GLU A 111 -0.16 1.25 -16.47
C GLU A 111 1.11 0.98 -17.31
N ASP A 112 1.95 2.01 -17.54
CA ASP A 112 3.15 1.91 -18.38
C ASP A 112 2.89 1.35 -19.79
N LEU A 113 1.69 1.59 -20.31
CA LEU A 113 1.33 1.22 -21.68
C LEU A 113 1.86 2.29 -22.63
N ILE A 114 2.93 1.98 -23.34
CA ILE A 114 3.47 2.87 -24.36
C ILE A 114 2.50 2.86 -25.55
N PRO A 115 2.00 4.04 -25.99
CA PRO A 115 1.24 4.11 -27.23
C PRO A 115 2.10 3.55 -28.34
N ASN A 116 1.59 2.57 -29.09
CA ASN A 116 2.25 2.17 -30.33
C ASN A 116 2.31 3.40 -31.23
N GLU A 117 3.51 3.94 -31.43
CA GLU A 117 3.75 4.88 -32.49
C GLU A 117 3.58 4.10 -33.82
N GLY A 118 2.36 4.18 -34.36
CA GLY A 118 2.04 3.62 -35.66
C GLY A 118 2.59 4.46 -36.80
#